data_e468b2cc58dd9a23b29c8da64a217d84
#
_entry.id   e468b2cc58dd9a23b29c8da64a217d84
#
_cell.length_a   1.000
_cell.length_b   1.000
_cell.length_c   1.000
_cell.angle_alpha   90.00
_cell.angle_beta   90.00
_cell.angle_gamma   90.00
#
_symmetry.space_group_name_H-M   'P 1'
#
loop_
_entity.id
_entity.type
_entity.pdbx_description
1 polymer ?
#
loop_
_entity_poly.entity_id
_entity_poly.type
_entity_poly.pdbx_seq_one_letter_code
_entity_poly.pdbx_strand_id
1 'polypeptide(L)'
;MKLCFCFLCDLSRLQHCRARSSLNMASTSKVEIGQEVARQMLVEGAVLIILDMPIGTEFGIDLKSWNTGEKFKGVKMIPPGLHFVFYSPVNEYGDSAPRSGFFYCFNKSEFLVRKWDSSTESLSEEVGSPEEVARFKKNILNMDKFLGAYPLDVWKTWKTLTNKISDKLVKQFTPELGLIKSALELIPCTKTETGKVNGRRINCRNYTSLATLEEKENALLPQMKPFPGTELRFTAIPEQHFPPGASPSEITRHSLDSSYVLEKMLSCCDRPSDLLGEVQFSFVCFLVGHSLEAFEHWMQLVGIVCRAEEALVQHSTFFSEFMSTLELQLVSSCGDDSVPGGLLADVVTGKNAIYAALRALFLNIREGDSVDTRLKARALHLKEQLTNVMGWDFGPDEAEEDEVESGEYAPVIVELPG
;
A
#
# COMPACT_ATOMS: atom_id res chain seq x y z
N MET A 1 -7.87 17.04 -0.89
CA MET A 1 -6.88 17.73 -0.03
C MET A 1 -7.28 17.84 1.44
N LYS A 2 -8.53 18.02 1.82
CA LYS A 2 -8.98 17.94 3.24
C LYS A 2 -8.71 16.57 3.89
N LEU A 3 -8.77 15.48 3.13
CA LEU A 3 -8.40 14.12 3.57
C LEU A 3 -6.90 14.00 3.91
N CYS A 4 -6.01 14.69 3.19
CA CYS A 4 -4.56 14.60 3.41
C CYS A 4 -4.10 15.27 4.73
N PHE A 5 -4.69 16.39 5.12
CA PHE A 5 -4.29 17.11 6.34
C PHE A 5 -4.81 16.43 7.61
N CYS A 6 -6.01 15.87 7.57
CA CYS A 6 -6.53 15.03 8.66
C CYS A 6 -5.70 13.75 8.83
N PHE A 7 -5.24 13.16 7.71
CA PHE A 7 -4.46 11.91 7.69
C PHE A 7 -3.08 12.07 8.33
N LEU A 8 -2.37 13.17 8.05
CA LEU A 8 -1.06 13.44 8.66
C LEU A 8 -1.17 13.73 10.17
N CYS A 9 -2.27 14.37 10.61
CA CYS A 9 -2.54 14.57 12.04
C CYS A 9 -2.90 13.28 12.75
N ASP A 10 -3.60 12.35 12.11
CA ASP A 10 -3.97 11.06 12.69
C ASP A 10 -2.80 10.07 12.69
N LEU A 11 -1.95 10.09 11.67
CA LEU A 11 -0.69 9.31 11.67
C LEU A 11 0.22 9.70 12.85
N SER A 12 0.32 11.00 13.18
CA SER A 12 1.10 11.45 14.33
C SER A 12 0.46 11.04 15.67
N ARG A 13 -0.88 10.98 15.75
CA ARG A 13 -1.61 10.47 16.95
C ARG A 13 -1.48 8.96 17.10
N LEU A 14 -1.46 8.20 16.02
CA LEU A 14 -1.26 6.75 16.03
C LEU A 14 0.15 6.36 16.49
N GLN A 15 1.17 7.17 16.18
CA GLN A 15 2.51 7.00 16.73
C GLN A 15 2.55 7.17 18.26
N HIS A 16 1.74 8.10 18.80
CA HIS A 16 1.66 8.31 20.26
C HIS A 16 0.85 7.23 21.00
N CYS A 17 -0.14 6.60 20.38
CA CYS A 17 -0.87 5.48 20.97
C CYS A 17 -0.01 4.20 21.07
N ARG A 18 0.91 3.97 20.13
CA ARG A 18 1.83 2.82 20.16
C ARG A 18 2.80 2.82 21.35
N ALA A 19 3.20 4.00 21.83
CA ALA A 19 4.08 4.09 23.01
C ALA A 19 3.41 3.63 24.33
N ARG A 20 2.08 3.50 24.36
CA ARG A 20 1.34 3.03 25.55
C ARG A 20 0.95 1.55 25.53
N SER A 21 1.00 0.87 24.39
CA SER A 21 0.61 -0.55 24.28
C SER A 21 1.75 -1.55 24.52
N SER A 22 2.98 -1.09 24.74
CA SER A 22 4.13 -1.96 25.03
C SER A 22 4.18 -2.52 26.48
N LEU A 23 3.14 -2.30 27.29
CA LEU A 23 3.11 -2.72 28.71
C LEU A 23 2.16 -3.88 29.02
N ASN A 24 1.51 -4.50 28.03
CA ASN A 24 0.71 -5.71 28.29
C ASN A 24 1.15 -6.87 27.37
N MET A 25 2.32 -7.44 27.68
CA MET A 25 2.72 -8.76 27.22
C MET A 25 2.05 -9.83 28.07
N ALA A 26 0.83 -10.23 27.74
CA ALA A 26 0.26 -11.45 28.27
C ALA A 26 -0.65 -12.12 27.23
N SER A 27 -0.26 -13.36 26.89
CA SER A 27 -0.98 -14.37 26.10
C SER A 27 -1.13 -14.14 24.60
N THR A 28 -0.02 -14.23 23.86
CA THR A 28 -0.05 -14.69 22.47
C THR A 28 -0.18 -16.20 22.44
N SER A 29 -1.22 -16.72 21.81
CA SER A 29 -1.31 -18.13 21.42
C SER A 29 -0.05 -18.48 20.60
N LYS A 30 0.86 -19.26 21.18
CA LYS A 30 2.01 -19.81 20.46
C LYS A 30 1.49 -20.69 19.34
N VAL A 31 1.48 -20.18 18.11
CA VAL A 31 1.44 -21.03 16.94
C VAL A 31 2.70 -21.89 17.03
N GLU A 32 2.57 -23.17 17.35
CA GLU A 32 3.69 -24.11 17.32
C GLU A 32 4.15 -24.24 15.87
N ILE A 33 5.15 -23.43 15.53
CA ILE A 33 5.91 -23.60 14.29
C ILE A 33 6.52 -25.00 14.40
N GLY A 34 6.15 -25.90 13.47
CA GLY A 34 6.68 -27.27 13.51
C GLY A 34 8.19 -27.23 13.62
N GLN A 35 8.76 -27.94 14.60
CA GLN A 35 10.21 -27.99 14.83
C GLN A 35 11.01 -28.27 13.56
N GLU A 36 10.40 -28.97 12.63
CA GLU A 36 10.96 -29.30 11.31
C GLU A 36 11.22 -28.03 10.47
N VAL A 37 10.24 -27.11 10.39
CA VAL A 37 10.38 -25.85 9.63
C VAL A 37 11.48 -24.98 10.26
N ALA A 38 11.53 -24.88 11.57
CA ALA A 38 12.58 -24.12 12.25
C ALA A 38 13.97 -24.72 12.01
N ARG A 39 14.11 -26.07 12.02
CA ARG A 39 15.37 -26.75 11.70
C ARG A 39 15.78 -26.53 10.25
N GLN A 40 14.84 -26.60 9.33
CA GLN A 40 15.08 -26.34 7.90
C GLN A 40 15.57 -24.89 7.71
N MET A 41 14.94 -23.92 8.36
CA MET A 41 15.33 -22.51 8.24
C MET A 41 16.69 -22.22 8.91
N LEU A 42 17.13 -22.99 9.89
CA LEU A 42 18.50 -22.90 10.42
C LEU A 42 19.57 -23.26 9.37
N VAL A 43 19.25 -24.15 8.45
CA VAL A 43 20.20 -24.63 7.42
C VAL A 43 20.04 -23.87 6.09
N GLU A 44 18.80 -23.67 5.65
CA GLU A 44 18.49 -23.10 4.34
C GLU A 44 18.18 -21.60 4.40
N GLY A 45 17.88 -21.05 5.59
CA GLY A 45 17.53 -19.65 5.76
C GLY A 45 18.67 -18.71 5.45
N ALA A 46 18.33 -17.57 4.88
CA ALA A 46 19.28 -16.50 4.63
C ALA A 46 19.58 -15.70 5.92
N VAL A 47 20.65 -14.91 5.87
CA VAL A 47 21.11 -14.07 6.98
C VAL A 47 21.32 -12.65 6.46
N LEU A 48 20.65 -11.70 7.09
CA LEU A 48 20.88 -10.26 6.91
C LEU A 48 21.75 -9.74 8.05
N ILE A 49 22.94 -9.28 7.72
CA ILE A 49 23.87 -8.64 8.67
C ILE A 49 23.78 -7.13 8.51
N ILE A 50 23.60 -6.43 9.62
CA ILE A 50 23.53 -4.98 9.65
C ILE A 50 24.61 -4.47 10.59
N LEU A 51 25.50 -3.64 10.05
CA LEU A 51 26.60 -3.06 10.81
C LEU A 51 26.27 -1.62 11.20
N ASP A 52 26.69 -1.25 12.40
CA ASP A 52 26.68 0.12 12.93
C ASP A 52 25.29 0.79 13.01
N MET A 53 24.20 0.01 13.06
CA MET A 53 22.84 0.56 13.23
C MET A 53 22.71 1.21 14.62
N PRO A 54 22.16 2.43 14.71
CA PRO A 54 21.93 3.11 15.98
C PRO A 54 21.01 2.34 16.91
N ILE A 55 21.24 2.45 18.21
CA ILE A 55 20.40 1.85 19.25
C ILE A 55 19.05 2.57 19.25
N GLY A 56 17.96 1.83 19.43
CA GLY A 56 16.60 2.37 19.46
C GLY A 56 15.96 2.56 18.09
N THR A 57 16.70 2.38 16.99
CA THR A 57 16.11 2.38 15.63
C THR A 57 15.01 1.33 15.53
N GLU A 58 13.83 1.70 15.08
CA GLU A 58 12.82 0.73 14.67
C GLU A 58 13.36 -0.01 13.45
N PHE A 59 13.51 -1.32 13.56
CA PHE A 59 13.90 -2.20 12.47
C PHE A 59 12.83 -3.25 12.26
N GLY A 60 12.48 -3.55 11.02
CA GLY A 60 11.50 -4.57 10.72
C GLY A 60 11.83 -5.36 9.46
N ILE A 61 11.24 -6.55 9.39
CA ILE A 61 11.21 -7.39 8.19
C ILE A 61 9.79 -7.91 8.03
N ASP A 62 9.22 -7.71 6.86
CA ASP A 62 7.86 -8.08 6.50
C ASP A 62 6.83 -7.47 7.47
N LEU A 63 6.05 -8.29 8.16
CA LEU A 63 4.95 -7.83 9.02
C LEU A 63 5.36 -7.57 10.48
N LYS A 64 6.64 -7.70 10.85
CA LYS A 64 7.11 -7.51 12.23
C LYS A 64 8.21 -6.48 12.31
N SER A 65 8.17 -5.69 13.40
CA SER A 65 9.21 -4.74 13.75
C SER A 65 9.53 -4.79 15.24
N TRP A 66 10.70 -4.31 15.60
CA TRP A 66 11.20 -4.17 16.96
C TRP A 66 12.26 -3.06 17.02
N ASN A 67 12.49 -2.54 18.22
CA ASN A 67 13.54 -1.54 18.42
C ASN A 67 14.89 -2.24 18.62
N THR A 68 15.92 -1.76 17.95
CA THR A 68 17.27 -2.30 18.00
C THR A 68 17.94 -2.03 19.37
N GLY A 69 18.57 -3.05 19.92
CA GLY A 69 19.39 -2.92 21.10
C GLY A 69 20.89 -2.79 20.77
N GLU A 70 21.73 -2.55 21.77
CA GLU A 70 23.19 -2.39 21.64
C GLU A 70 23.88 -3.55 20.90
N LYS A 71 23.33 -4.75 21.00
CA LYS A 71 23.94 -5.97 20.47
C LYS A 71 23.33 -6.43 19.16
N PHE A 72 22.36 -5.68 18.62
CA PHE A 72 21.70 -6.06 17.36
C PHE A 72 22.67 -5.98 16.18
N LYS A 73 22.75 -7.07 15.41
CA LYS A 73 23.62 -7.18 14.23
C LYS A 73 22.88 -7.73 13.01
N GLY A 74 21.56 -7.90 13.08
CA GLY A 74 20.77 -8.35 11.95
C GLY A 74 19.79 -9.46 12.27
N VAL A 75 19.36 -10.17 11.22
CA VAL A 75 18.33 -11.23 11.27
C VAL A 75 18.84 -12.49 10.59
N LYS A 76 18.57 -13.65 11.20
CA LYS A 76 18.88 -14.98 10.67
C LYS A 76 17.59 -15.78 10.39
N MET A 77 17.74 -16.91 9.71
CA MET A 77 16.64 -17.83 9.40
C MET A 77 15.58 -17.20 8.47
N ILE A 78 15.99 -16.26 7.62
CA ILE A 78 15.08 -15.61 6.67
C ILE A 78 14.73 -16.64 5.58
N PRO A 79 13.43 -16.97 5.37
CA PRO A 79 13.04 -17.89 4.31
C PRO A 79 13.49 -17.39 2.93
N PRO A 80 13.81 -18.26 1.98
CA PRO A 80 14.08 -17.83 0.61
C PRO A 80 12.83 -17.22 -0.03
N GLY A 81 12.99 -16.12 -0.76
CA GLY A 81 11.93 -15.42 -1.46
C GLY A 81 11.97 -13.91 -1.28
N LEU A 82 10.87 -13.26 -1.65
CA LEU A 82 10.74 -11.82 -1.57
C LEU A 82 10.42 -11.38 -0.15
N HIS A 83 11.19 -10.43 0.36
CA HIS A 83 11.02 -9.82 1.68
C HIS A 83 11.09 -8.30 1.58
N PHE A 84 10.44 -7.62 2.52
CA PHE A 84 10.52 -6.17 2.68
C PHE A 84 11.22 -5.84 3.99
N VAL A 85 12.38 -5.20 3.88
CA VAL A 85 13.18 -4.74 5.03
C VAL A 85 12.95 -3.26 5.21
N PHE A 86 12.67 -2.82 6.43
CA PHE A 86 12.43 -1.41 6.71
C PHE A 86 13.03 -0.99 8.05
N TYR A 87 13.22 0.31 8.19
CA TYR A 87 13.77 0.92 9.39
C TYR A 87 13.29 2.36 9.54
N SER A 88 13.29 2.84 10.78
CA SER A 88 12.96 4.22 11.15
C SER A 88 13.90 4.63 12.29
N PRO A 89 14.87 5.53 12.03
CA PRO A 89 15.73 6.04 13.09
C PRO A 89 14.92 6.82 14.12
N VAL A 90 15.41 6.80 15.36
CA VAL A 90 14.80 7.54 16.47
C VAL A 90 15.82 8.55 16.98
N ASN A 91 15.41 9.80 17.17
CA ASN A 91 16.26 10.86 17.68
C ASN A 91 16.44 10.74 19.21
N GLU A 92 17.27 11.62 19.78
CA GLU A 92 17.54 11.70 21.23
C GLU A 92 16.29 11.95 22.07
N TYR A 93 15.25 12.53 21.49
CA TYR A 93 13.98 12.86 22.15
C TYR A 93 12.94 11.73 22.05
N GLY A 94 13.25 10.66 21.30
CA GLY A 94 12.34 9.54 21.09
C GLY A 94 11.39 9.71 19.89
N ASP A 95 11.57 10.75 19.07
CA ASP A 95 10.78 10.92 17.85
C ASP A 95 11.32 10.04 16.74
N SER A 96 10.43 9.37 16.04
CA SER A 96 10.78 8.50 14.91
C SER A 96 10.85 9.28 13.62
N ALA A 97 11.91 9.09 12.84
CA ALA A 97 12.01 9.60 11.47
C ALA A 97 11.05 8.86 10.51
N PRO A 98 10.77 9.40 9.33
CA PRO A 98 10.01 8.70 8.31
C PRO A 98 10.61 7.32 8.02
N ARG A 99 9.74 6.30 7.90
CA ARG A 99 10.17 4.94 7.61
C ARG A 99 10.77 4.85 6.21
N SER A 100 11.89 4.14 6.11
CA SER A 100 12.55 3.80 4.83
C SER A 100 12.65 2.28 4.71
N GLY A 101 12.47 1.75 3.51
CA GLY A 101 12.52 0.31 3.29
C GLY A 101 12.87 -0.06 1.86
N PHE A 102 13.16 -1.32 1.64
CA PHE A 102 13.46 -1.88 0.33
C PHE A 102 13.01 -3.33 0.23
N PHE A 103 12.66 -3.75 -0.96
CA PHE A 103 12.42 -5.16 -1.27
C PHE A 103 13.74 -5.86 -1.57
N TYR A 104 13.86 -7.10 -1.10
CA TYR A 104 14.99 -7.96 -1.42
C TYR A 104 14.56 -9.41 -1.58
N CYS A 105 15.00 -10.07 -2.64
CA CYS A 105 14.73 -11.49 -2.88
C CYS A 105 15.91 -12.33 -2.37
N PHE A 106 15.73 -12.92 -1.19
CA PHE A 106 16.76 -13.78 -0.59
C PHE A 106 16.82 -15.15 -1.24
N ASN A 107 18.03 -15.60 -1.56
CA ASN A 107 18.31 -16.97 -1.96
C ASN A 107 18.57 -17.86 -0.75
N LYS A 108 18.54 -19.18 -0.95
CA LYS A 108 18.88 -20.15 0.10
C LYS A 108 20.29 -19.90 0.63
N SER A 109 20.44 -19.88 1.96
CA SER A 109 21.71 -19.73 2.67
C SER A 109 22.53 -18.48 2.24
N GLU A 110 21.85 -17.47 1.75
CA GLU A 110 22.45 -16.19 1.34
C GLU A 110 22.85 -15.35 2.55
N PHE A 111 23.93 -14.60 2.41
CA PHE A 111 24.36 -13.61 3.39
C PHE A 111 24.34 -12.23 2.73
N LEU A 112 23.42 -11.40 3.16
CA LEU A 112 23.36 -9.99 2.77
C LEU A 112 23.97 -9.15 3.88
N VAL A 113 24.96 -8.32 3.54
CA VAL A 113 25.60 -7.41 4.48
C VAL A 113 25.25 -5.98 4.09
N ARG A 114 24.74 -5.20 5.03
CA ARG A 114 24.46 -3.78 4.88
C ARG A 114 25.13 -3.01 6.02
N LYS A 115 25.52 -1.78 5.76
CA LYS A 115 26.10 -0.89 6.76
C LYS A 115 25.26 0.35 6.91
N TRP A 116 25.08 0.79 8.15
CA TRP A 116 24.44 2.06 8.44
C TRP A 116 25.34 3.22 8.07
N ASP A 117 24.82 4.17 7.33
CA ASP A 117 25.45 5.46 7.03
C ASP A 117 24.77 6.54 7.90
N SER A 118 25.54 7.08 8.86
CA SER A 118 25.05 8.12 9.76
C SER A 118 24.86 9.47 9.08
N SER A 119 25.44 9.69 7.90
CA SER A 119 25.31 10.95 7.16
C SER A 119 23.98 11.05 6.42
N THR A 120 23.50 9.92 5.91
CA THR A 120 22.24 9.80 5.17
C THR A 120 21.11 9.17 6.00
N GLU A 121 21.43 8.74 7.24
CA GLU A 121 20.52 7.98 8.12
C GLU A 121 19.84 6.80 7.41
N SER A 122 20.62 6.09 6.60
CA SER A 122 20.11 4.99 5.77
C SER A 122 21.06 3.79 5.74
N LEU A 123 20.53 2.64 5.33
CA LEU A 123 21.33 1.46 5.03
C LEU A 123 21.99 1.60 3.65
N SER A 124 23.29 1.41 3.59
CA SER A 124 24.05 1.47 2.34
C SER A 124 23.55 0.43 1.34
N GLU A 125 23.56 0.78 0.06
CA GLU A 125 23.29 -0.18 -1.02
C GLU A 125 24.49 -1.14 -1.25
N GLU A 126 25.68 -0.75 -0.81
CA GLU A 126 26.86 -1.55 -0.98
C GLU A 126 26.73 -2.87 -0.25
N VAL A 127 26.74 -3.93 -0.99
CA VAL A 127 26.90 -5.29 -0.47
C VAL A 127 28.34 -5.39 0.05
N GLY A 128 28.53 -5.86 1.27
CA GLY A 128 29.88 -6.09 1.82
C GLY A 128 30.73 -6.87 0.81
N SER A 129 32.04 -6.62 0.80
CA SER A 129 32.95 -7.30 -0.14
C SER A 129 32.80 -8.83 -0.03
N PRO A 130 33.05 -9.61 -1.09
CA PRO A 130 33.01 -11.07 -1.02
C PRO A 130 33.85 -11.64 0.11
N GLU A 131 34.94 -10.97 0.44
CA GLU A 131 35.83 -11.34 1.55
C GLU A 131 35.21 -11.09 2.92
N GLU A 132 34.48 -9.99 3.08
CA GLU A 132 33.72 -9.70 4.30
C GLU A 132 32.60 -10.70 4.48
N VAL A 133 31.82 -10.99 3.43
CA VAL A 133 30.78 -12.01 3.46
C VAL A 133 31.35 -13.37 3.86
N ALA A 134 32.49 -13.76 3.29
CA ALA A 134 33.18 -15.02 3.63
C ALA A 134 33.65 -15.04 5.11
N ARG A 135 34.11 -13.90 5.63
CA ARG A 135 34.51 -13.76 7.04
C ARG A 135 33.30 -13.90 7.98
N PHE A 136 32.16 -13.27 7.64
CA PHE A 136 30.95 -13.40 8.41
C PHE A 136 30.42 -14.83 8.41
N LYS A 137 30.42 -15.51 7.26
CA LYS A 137 30.05 -16.94 7.15
C LYS A 137 30.87 -17.82 8.08
N LYS A 138 32.18 -17.62 8.13
CA LYS A 138 33.08 -18.38 9.03
C LYS A 138 32.81 -18.09 10.50
N ASN A 139 32.34 -16.88 10.82
CA ASN A 139 32.18 -16.40 12.19
C ASN A 139 30.72 -16.42 12.69
N ILE A 140 29.80 -17.02 11.91
CA ILE A 140 28.36 -16.99 12.18
C ILE A 140 27.99 -17.53 13.57
N LEU A 141 28.65 -18.57 14.04
CA LEU A 141 28.41 -19.16 15.35
C LEU A 141 28.68 -18.18 16.52
N ASN A 142 29.69 -17.35 16.38
CA ASN A 142 30.01 -16.32 17.38
C ASN A 142 29.06 -15.13 17.32
N MET A 143 28.48 -14.87 16.13
CA MET A 143 27.52 -13.80 15.89
C MET A 143 26.08 -14.20 16.22
N ASP A 144 25.79 -15.48 16.32
CA ASP A 144 24.44 -16.03 16.45
C ASP A 144 23.61 -15.35 17.57
N LYS A 145 24.23 -15.06 18.69
CA LYS A 145 23.62 -14.37 19.84
C LYS A 145 23.24 -12.90 19.59
N PHE A 146 23.72 -12.32 18.50
CA PHE A 146 23.46 -10.92 18.10
C PHE A 146 22.47 -10.82 16.94
N LEU A 147 22.06 -11.96 16.38
CA LEU A 147 21.11 -12.05 15.28
C LEU A 147 19.73 -12.43 15.81
N GLY A 148 18.73 -11.60 15.52
CA GLY A 148 17.33 -11.94 15.75
C GLY A 148 16.90 -13.11 14.83
N ALA A 149 16.00 -13.96 15.30
CA ALA A 149 15.38 -14.96 14.43
C ALA A 149 14.25 -14.31 13.62
N TYR A 150 14.15 -14.66 12.34
CA TYR A 150 13.01 -14.26 11.51
C TYR A 150 11.69 -14.74 12.13
N PRO A 151 10.65 -13.91 12.18
CA PRO A 151 9.35 -14.26 12.77
C PRO A 151 8.57 -15.19 11.83
N LEU A 152 8.82 -16.50 11.94
CA LEU A 152 8.24 -17.52 11.06
C LEU A 152 6.70 -17.63 11.17
N ASP A 153 6.11 -17.12 12.25
CA ASP A 153 4.66 -17.05 12.47
C ASP A 153 3.95 -16.22 11.40
N VAL A 154 4.57 -15.15 10.90
CA VAL A 154 4.01 -14.30 9.86
C VAL A 154 4.38 -14.71 8.44
N TRP A 155 5.29 -15.67 8.26
CA TRP A 155 5.81 -16.02 6.93
C TRP A 155 4.73 -16.49 5.96
N LYS A 156 3.77 -17.30 6.43
CA LYS A 156 2.68 -17.78 5.56
C LYS A 156 1.81 -16.63 5.06
N THR A 157 1.44 -15.72 5.94
CA THR A 157 0.67 -14.52 5.61
C THR A 157 1.44 -13.63 4.64
N TRP A 158 2.71 -13.36 4.93
CA TRP A 158 3.59 -12.57 4.06
C TRP A 158 3.68 -13.16 2.65
N LYS A 159 3.98 -14.45 2.54
CA LYS A 159 4.07 -15.14 1.26
C LYS A 159 2.76 -15.05 0.45
N THR A 160 1.62 -15.08 1.13
CA THR A 160 0.32 -14.97 0.46
C THR A 160 0.03 -13.55 -0.01
N LEU A 161 0.40 -12.54 0.78
CA LEU A 161 0.26 -11.12 0.44
C LEU A 161 1.17 -10.68 -0.72
N THR A 162 2.24 -11.43 -1.00
CA THR A 162 3.27 -11.05 -2.00
C THR A 162 3.42 -12.04 -3.16
N ASN A 163 2.55 -13.04 -3.25
CA ASN A 163 2.71 -14.16 -4.19
C ASN A 163 2.61 -13.80 -5.68
N LYS A 164 2.10 -12.62 -6.01
CA LYS A 164 2.01 -12.09 -7.37
C LYS A 164 3.12 -11.07 -7.68
N ILE A 165 3.89 -10.66 -6.68
CA ILE A 165 4.98 -9.71 -6.85
C ILE A 165 6.21 -10.45 -7.37
N SER A 166 6.55 -10.25 -8.63
CA SER A 166 7.77 -10.80 -9.23
C SER A 166 8.96 -9.85 -9.09
N ASP A 167 10.19 -10.36 -9.21
CA ASP A 167 11.41 -9.55 -9.23
C ASP A 167 11.38 -8.48 -10.32
N LYS A 168 10.72 -8.76 -11.46
CA LYS A 168 10.52 -7.79 -12.54
C LYS A 168 9.69 -6.62 -12.07
N LEU A 169 8.55 -6.88 -11.40
CA LEU A 169 7.65 -5.84 -10.88
C LEU A 169 8.33 -5.03 -9.77
N VAL A 170 9.07 -5.67 -8.88
CA VAL A 170 9.86 -4.95 -7.86
C VAL A 170 10.81 -3.96 -8.51
N LYS A 171 11.60 -4.38 -9.52
CA LYS A 171 12.52 -3.50 -10.24
C LYS A 171 11.80 -2.39 -11.02
N GLN A 172 10.61 -2.66 -11.52
CA GLN A 172 9.80 -1.69 -12.26
C GLN A 172 9.25 -0.60 -11.34
N PHE A 173 8.68 -0.97 -10.19
CA PHE A 173 7.94 -0.05 -9.31
C PHE A 173 8.81 0.64 -8.27
N THR A 174 9.93 0.04 -7.86
CA THR A 174 10.85 0.64 -6.89
C THR A 174 11.41 1.96 -7.42
N PRO A 175 11.51 3.01 -6.58
CA PRO A 175 12.14 4.28 -6.93
C PRO A 175 13.55 4.09 -7.51
N GLU A 176 14.02 5.05 -8.30
CA GLU A 176 15.39 4.99 -8.89
C GLU A 176 16.48 4.94 -7.82
N LEU A 177 16.24 5.60 -6.68
CA LEU A 177 17.14 5.57 -5.52
C LEU A 177 17.07 4.26 -4.70
N GLY A 178 16.28 3.27 -5.12
CA GLY A 178 16.21 1.95 -4.49
C GLY A 178 15.48 1.88 -3.15
N LEU A 179 15.11 3.01 -2.55
CA LEU A 179 14.46 3.09 -1.24
C LEU A 179 13.02 3.59 -1.37
N ILE A 180 12.12 2.91 -0.69
CA ILE A 180 10.72 3.30 -0.52
C ILE A 180 10.60 4.04 0.80
N LYS A 181 10.20 5.31 0.74
CA LYS A 181 10.07 6.18 1.92
C LYS A 181 8.60 6.42 2.25
N SER A 182 8.27 6.48 3.54
CA SER A 182 6.91 6.81 4.00
C SER A 182 6.54 8.27 3.75
N ALA A 183 7.53 9.16 3.75
CA ALA A 183 7.39 10.56 3.40
C ALA A 183 8.46 10.94 2.38
N LEU A 184 8.02 11.54 1.27
CA LEU A 184 8.92 12.01 0.23
C LEU A 184 9.54 13.34 0.62
N GLU A 185 10.81 13.51 0.30
CA GLU A 185 11.48 14.81 0.35
C GLU A 185 10.91 15.70 -0.76
N LEU A 186 10.52 16.90 -0.40
CA LEU A 186 9.92 17.85 -1.33
C LEU A 186 10.89 18.98 -1.64
N ILE A 187 10.98 19.32 -2.92
CA ILE A 187 11.76 20.47 -3.40
C ILE A 187 10.84 21.49 -4.07
N PRO A 188 11.17 22.80 -4.00
CA PRO A 188 10.38 23.83 -4.67
C PRO A 188 10.35 23.63 -6.18
N CYS A 189 9.18 23.78 -6.81
CA CYS A 189 9.06 23.81 -8.25
C CYS A 189 9.77 25.04 -8.84
N THR A 190 10.46 24.84 -9.95
CA THR A 190 11.06 25.97 -10.69
C THR A 190 9.95 26.79 -11.40
N LYS A 191 10.21 28.08 -11.68
CA LYS A 191 9.23 28.97 -12.34
C LYS A 191 8.75 28.46 -13.70
N THR A 192 9.50 27.58 -14.35
CA THR A 192 9.15 26.94 -15.63
C THR A 192 8.19 25.76 -15.45
N GLU A 193 8.19 25.11 -14.29
CA GLU A 193 7.36 23.95 -13.96
C GLU A 193 5.99 24.36 -13.40
N THR A 194 5.91 25.51 -12.72
CA THR A 194 4.65 26.04 -12.15
C THR A 194 3.54 26.29 -13.19
N GLY A 195 3.86 26.24 -14.49
CA GLY A 195 2.87 26.36 -15.59
C GLY A 195 2.21 25.07 -16.03
N LYS A 196 2.57 23.91 -15.49
CA LYS A 196 2.14 22.60 -16.00
C LYS A 196 1.43 21.68 -14.99
N VAL A 197 1.20 22.12 -13.77
CA VAL A 197 0.51 21.30 -12.77
C VAL A 197 -0.97 21.21 -13.14
N ASN A 198 -1.45 20.00 -13.39
CA ASN A 198 -2.86 19.63 -13.66
C ASN A 198 -3.51 20.17 -14.94
N GLY A 199 -2.78 20.36 -16.04
CA GLY A 199 -3.40 20.71 -17.34
C GLY A 199 -4.10 22.09 -17.39
N ARG A 200 -4.21 22.79 -16.27
CA ARG A 200 -4.74 24.15 -16.17
C ARG A 200 -3.58 25.12 -15.93
N ARG A 201 -3.31 25.98 -16.93
CA ARG A 201 -2.48 27.15 -16.77
C ARG A 201 -3.09 28.03 -15.65
N ILE A 202 -2.57 27.94 -14.44
CA ILE A 202 -2.88 28.94 -13.41
C ILE A 202 -2.11 30.18 -13.78
N ASN A 203 -2.81 31.08 -14.46
CA ASN A 203 -2.29 32.40 -14.76
C ASN A 203 -2.30 33.19 -13.43
N CYS A 204 -1.14 33.40 -12.83
CA CYS A 204 -0.97 34.11 -11.55
C CYS A 204 -1.51 35.56 -11.52
N ARG A 205 -2.18 35.99 -12.58
CA ARG A 205 -2.72 37.36 -12.69
C ARG A 205 -4.15 37.53 -12.17
N ASN A 206 -4.87 36.48 -11.81
CA ASN A 206 -6.27 36.59 -11.42
C ASN A 206 -6.57 35.99 -10.06
N TYR A 207 -5.94 36.51 -8.99
CA TYR A 207 -6.33 36.22 -7.60
C TYR A 207 -7.81 36.53 -7.29
N THR A 208 -8.44 37.39 -8.07
CA THR A 208 -9.83 37.80 -7.88
C THR A 208 -10.85 36.81 -8.42
N SER A 209 -10.43 35.79 -9.17
CA SER A 209 -11.32 34.76 -9.76
C SER A 209 -11.38 33.45 -9.01
N LEU A 210 -10.63 33.30 -7.89
CA LEU A 210 -10.69 32.11 -7.07
C LEU A 210 -11.96 32.14 -6.21
N ALA A 211 -12.82 31.13 -6.39
CA ALA A 211 -14.17 31.13 -5.83
C ALA A 211 -14.20 30.90 -4.31
N THR A 212 -13.24 30.11 -3.76
CA THR A 212 -13.22 29.73 -2.36
C THR A 212 -12.00 30.25 -1.61
N LEU A 213 -12.11 30.39 -0.28
CA LEU A 213 -10.99 30.76 0.60
C LEU A 213 -9.86 29.73 0.50
N GLU A 214 -10.21 28.47 0.42
CA GLU A 214 -9.28 27.34 0.31
C GLU A 214 -8.46 27.40 -1.00
N GLU A 215 -9.07 27.77 -2.12
CA GLU A 215 -8.35 27.98 -3.38
C GLU A 215 -7.35 29.16 -3.28
N LYS A 216 -7.71 30.21 -2.56
CA LYS A 216 -6.83 31.36 -2.32
C LYS A 216 -5.64 30.98 -1.43
N GLU A 217 -5.88 30.22 -0.37
CA GLU A 217 -4.84 29.73 0.54
C GLU A 217 -3.88 28.78 -0.19
N ASN A 218 -4.42 27.83 -0.97
CA ASN A 218 -3.61 26.91 -1.77
C ASN A 218 -2.75 27.62 -2.84
N ALA A 219 -3.24 28.73 -3.39
CA ALA A 219 -2.48 29.53 -4.34
C ALA A 219 -1.32 30.30 -3.71
N LEU A 220 -1.35 30.52 -2.39
CA LEU A 220 -0.28 31.17 -1.62
C LEU A 220 0.81 30.19 -1.16
N LEU A 221 0.50 28.88 -1.11
CA LEU A 221 1.49 27.87 -0.72
C LEU A 221 2.53 27.68 -1.83
N PRO A 222 3.83 27.50 -1.45
CA PRO A 222 4.85 27.18 -2.42
C PRO A 222 4.51 25.84 -3.09
N GLN A 223 4.56 25.82 -4.42
CA GLN A 223 4.42 24.58 -5.18
C GLN A 223 5.68 23.74 -4.96
N MET A 224 5.47 22.54 -4.43
CA MET A 224 6.51 21.59 -4.12
C MET A 224 6.35 20.35 -5.00
N LYS A 225 7.44 19.70 -5.34
CA LYS A 225 7.47 18.40 -6.02
C LYS A 225 8.38 17.45 -5.27
N PRO A 226 8.18 16.15 -5.39
CA PRO A 226 9.10 15.16 -4.84
C PRO A 226 10.52 15.33 -5.38
N PHE A 227 11.51 15.00 -4.54
CA PHE A 227 12.89 14.93 -4.98
C PHE A 227 13.02 13.86 -6.10
N PRO A 228 13.67 14.19 -7.23
CA PRO A 228 13.77 13.26 -8.36
C PRO A 228 14.31 11.89 -7.95
N GLY A 229 13.66 10.83 -8.45
CA GLY A 229 14.06 9.44 -8.20
C GLY A 229 13.59 8.84 -6.87
N THR A 230 12.78 9.56 -6.07
CA THR A 230 12.22 9.06 -4.82
C THR A 230 10.78 8.53 -4.94
N GLU A 231 10.10 8.88 -6.03
CA GLU A 231 8.71 8.47 -6.29
C GLU A 231 8.63 7.00 -6.71
N LEU A 232 7.57 6.32 -6.32
CA LEU A 232 7.23 4.99 -6.80
C LEU A 232 6.86 5.04 -8.30
N ARG A 233 7.35 4.09 -9.08
CA ARG A 233 7.18 4.07 -10.54
C ARG A 233 6.03 3.18 -10.98
N PHE A 234 4.85 3.46 -10.45
CA PHE A 234 3.62 2.73 -10.77
C PHE A 234 3.23 2.85 -12.25
N THR A 235 2.39 1.93 -12.69
CA THR A 235 1.76 2.01 -14.02
C THR A 235 0.89 3.26 -14.09
N ALA A 236 1.13 4.10 -15.10
CA ALA A 236 0.36 5.32 -15.27
C ALA A 236 -1.10 4.98 -15.59
N ILE A 237 -2.01 5.53 -14.79
CA ILE A 237 -3.44 5.45 -15.06
C ILE A 237 -3.77 6.40 -16.22
N PRO A 238 -4.46 5.95 -17.28
CA PRO A 238 -4.82 6.80 -18.40
C PRO A 238 -5.61 8.05 -17.96
N GLU A 239 -5.16 9.23 -18.36
CA GLU A 239 -5.89 10.48 -18.11
C GLU A 239 -7.25 10.51 -18.84
N GLN A 240 -7.31 9.91 -20.02
CA GLN A 240 -8.52 9.80 -20.82
C GLN A 240 -9.21 8.46 -20.55
N HIS A 241 -10.39 8.52 -19.96
CA HIS A 241 -11.17 7.36 -19.52
C HIS A 241 -12.08 6.78 -20.62
N PHE A 242 -12.07 7.33 -21.81
CA PHE A 242 -12.92 6.94 -22.94
C PHE A 242 -12.13 6.93 -24.25
N PRO A 243 -12.60 6.20 -25.29
CA PRO A 243 -11.95 6.16 -26.59
C PRO A 243 -11.90 7.53 -27.27
N PRO A 244 -10.87 7.83 -28.08
CA PRO A 244 -10.84 9.04 -28.91
C PRO A 244 -12.04 9.08 -29.85
N GLY A 245 -12.72 10.22 -29.87
CA GLY A 245 -13.91 10.42 -30.75
C GLY A 245 -15.22 9.88 -30.18
N ALA A 246 -15.25 9.48 -28.91
CA ALA A 246 -16.48 9.05 -28.25
C ALA A 246 -17.55 10.16 -28.22
N SER A 247 -18.80 9.77 -28.45
CA SER A 247 -19.96 10.64 -28.33
C SER A 247 -20.21 11.03 -26.83
N PRO A 248 -20.97 12.12 -26.58
CA PRO A 248 -21.28 12.50 -25.18
C PRO A 248 -21.95 11.39 -24.35
N SER A 249 -22.80 10.57 -24.96
CA SER A 249 -23.43 9.43 -24.28
C SER A 249 -22.44 8.33 -23.97
N GLU A 250 -21.49 8.04 -24.84
CA GLU A 250 -20.41 7.09 -24.59
C GLU A 250 -19.45 7.61 -23.50
N ILE A 251 -19.14 8.90 -23.48
CA ILE A 251 -18.35 9.53 -22.43
C ILE A 251 -19.04 9.33 -21.06
N THR A 252 -20.36 9.56 -21.00
CA THR A 252 -21.12 9.34 -19.77
C THR A 252 -21.08 7.86 -19.34
N ARG A 253 -21.24 6.91 -20.28
CA ARG A 253 -21.13 5.49 -19.99
C ARG A 253 -19.75 5.14 -19.42
N HIS A 254 -18.67 5.58 -20.05
CA HIS A 254 -17.30 5.34 -19.58
C HIS A 254 -16.95 6.06 -18.27
N SER A 255 -17.71 7.06 -17.85
CA SER A 255 -17.54 7.66 -16.52
C SER A 255 -18.09 6.76 -15.40
N LEU A 256 -19.07 5.90 -15.71
CA LEU A 256 -19.66 4.92 -14.79
C LEU A 256 -18.93 3.58 -14.86
N ASP A 257 -18.55 3.13 -16.05
CA ASP A 257 -17.84 1.87 -16.29
C ASP A 257 -16.36 2.12 -16.65
N SER A 258 -15.45 1.66 -15.80
CA SER A 258 -14.01 1.80 -15.97
C SER A 258 -13.35 0.70 -16.83
N SER A 259 -14.13 -0.12 -17.53
CA SER A 259 -13.61 -1.23 -18.36
C SER A 259 -12.59 -0.77 -19.38
N TYR A 260 -12.82 0.37 -20.05
CA TYR A 260 -11.86 0.94 -21.00
C TYR A 260 -10.49 1.24 -20.36
N VAL A 261 -10.51 1.82 -19.17
CA VAL A 261 -9.27 2.13 -18.42
C VAL A 261 -8.56 0.83 -18.02
N LEU A 262 -9.29 -0.14 -17.48
CA LEU A 262 -8.75 -1.45 -17.10
C LEU A 262 -8.12 -2.16 -18.30
N GLU A 263 -8.79 -2.20 -19.45
CA GLU A 263 -8.27 -2.80 -20.69
C GLU A 263 -6.96 -2.14 -21.15
N LYS A 264 -6.89 -0.81 -21.05
CA LYS A 264 -5.66 -0.07 -21.36
C LYS A 264 -4.53 -0.44 -20.41
N MET A 265 -4.80 -0.53 -19.12
CA MET A 265 -3.79 -0.93 -18.14
C MET A 265 -3.36 -2.39 -18.35
N LEU A 266 -4.28 -3.30 -18.57
CA LEU A 266 -3.96 -4.71 -18.86
C LEU A 266 -3.12 -4.85 -20.14
N SER A 267 -3.35 -3.99 -21.16
CA SER A 267 -2.55 -3.98 -22.39
C SER A 267 -1.10 -3.52 -22.19
N CYS A 268 -0.81 -2.79 -21.11
CA CYS A 268 0.55 -2.39 -20.72
C CYS A 268 1.29 -3.47 -19.94
N CYS A 269 0.57 -4.48 -19.44
CA CYS A 269 1.15 -5.60 -18.69
C CYS A 269 1.53 -6.76 -19.61
N ASP A 270 2.60 -7.49 -19.30
CA ASP A 270 2.93 -8.74 -20.03
C ASP A 270 1.85 -9.80 -19.80
N ARG A 271 1.30 -9.84 -18.58
CA ARG A 271 0.25 -10.76 -18.15
C ARG A 271 -0.77 -10.01 -17.28
N PRO A 272 -2.05 -10.37 -17.33
CA PRO A 272 -3.06 -9.79 -16.44
C PRO A 272 -2.70 -9.90 -14.94
N SER A 273 -2.00 -10.98 -14.55
CA SER A 273 -1.51 -11.19 -13.18
C SER A 273 -0.49 -10.15 -12.72
N ASP A 274 0.16 -9.44 -13.63
CA ASP A 274 1.15 -8.41 -13.28
C ASP A 274 0.46 -7.17 -12.69
N LEU A 275 -0.76 -6.85 -13.14
CA LEU A 275 -1.59 -5.81 -12.51
C LEU A 275 -2.00 -6.21 -11.08
N LEU A 276 -2.30 -7.49 -10.84
CA LEU A 276 -2.55 -7.99 -9.47
C LEU A 276 -1.29 -7.92 -8.60
N GLY A 277 -0.11 -8.14 -9.20
CA GLY A 277 1.17 -7.91 -8.55
C GLY A 277 1.37 -6.46 -8.14
N GLU A 278 0.91 -5.51 -8.96
CA GLU A 278 0.95 -4.07 -8.63
C GLU A 278 -0.02 -3.72 -7.48
N VAL A 279 -1.23 -4.31 -7.47
CA VAL A 279 -2.18 -4.20 -6.36
C VAL A 279 -1.57 -4.73 -5.05
N GLN A 280 -0.84 -5.85 -5.09
CA GLN A 280 -0.14 -6.38 -3.91
C GLN A 280 1.04 -5.50 -3.50
N PHE A 281 1.85 -5.04 -4.46
CA PHE A 281 3.01 -4.20 -4.22
C PHE A 281 2.62 -2.87 -3.55
N SER A 282 1.63 -2.17 -4.11
CA SER A 282 1.15 -0.90 -3.56
C SER A 282 0.55 -1.10 -2.16
N PHE A 283 -0.23 -2.16 -1.94
CA PHE A 283 -0.77 -2.48 -0.62
C PHE A 283 0.33 -2.73 0.42
N VAL A 284 1.35 -3.51 0.09
CA VAL A 284 2.48 -3.81 0.99
C VAL A 284 3.31 -2.56 1.29
N CYS A 285 3.58 -1.73 0.28
CA CYS A 285 4.29 -0.45 0.48
C CYS A 285 3.51 0.48 1.42
N PHE A 286 2.18 0.46 1.36
CA PHE A 286 1.34 1.17 2.33
C PHE A 286 1.37 0.50 3.70
N LEU A 287 1.03 -0.80 3.80
CA LEU A 287 0.84 -1.51 5.05
C LEU A 287 2.11 -1.52 5.91
N VAL A 288 3.24 -1.81 5.29
CA VAL A 288 4.53 -2.02 5.97
C VAL A 288 5.45 -0.81 5.80
N GLY A 289 5.50 -0.24 4.61
CA GLY A 289 6.31 0.94 4.28
C GLY A 289 5.71 2.27 4.73
N HIS A 290 4.41 2.31 5.10
CA HIS A 290 3.65 3.50 5.46
C HIS A 290 3.64 4.58 4.35
N SER A 291 3.75 4.17 3.08
CA SER A 291 3.75 5.08 1.94
C SER A 291 2.32 5.51 1.59
N LEU A 292 2.03 6.81 1.71
CA LEU A 292 0.74 7.38 1.33
C LEU A 292 0.52 7.32 -0.19
N GLU A 293 1.56 7.58 -0.98
CA GLU A 293 1.53 7.47 -2.43
C GLU A 293 1.09 6.07 -2.87
N ALA A 294 1.64 5.03 -2.23
CA ALA A 294 1.27 3.64 -2.50
C ALA A 294 -0.20 3.35 -2.10
N PHE A 295 -0.68 3.93 -1.02
CA PHE A 295 -2.07 3.80 -0.59
C PHE A 295 -3.04 4.43 -1.59
N GLU A 296 -2.76 5.66 -2.02
CA GLU A 296 -3.58 6.37 -3.01
C GLU A 296 -3.64 5.59 -4.34
N HIS A 297 -2.50 5.07 -4.79
CA HIS A 297 -2.44 4.24 -5.98
C HIS A 297 -3.23 2.93 -5.83
N TRP A 298 -3.09 2.24 -4.69
CA TRP A 298 -3.85 1.03 -4.38
C TRP A 298 -5.36 1.29 -4.41
N MET A 299 -5.82 2.39 -3.78
CA MET A 299 -7.24 2.77 -3.80
C MET A 299 -7.75 3.03 -5.22
N GLN A 300 -6.94 3.69 -6.05
CA GLN A 300 -7.29 3.96 -7.46
C GLN A 300 -7.41 2.65 -8.26
N LEU A 301 -6.44 1.72 -8.12
CA LEU A 301 -6.47 0.42 -8.77
C LEU A 301 -7.71 -0.38 -8.36
N VAL A 302 -7.99 -0.47 -7.05
CA VAL A 302 -9.18 -1.16 -6.53
C VAL A 302 -10.44 -0.51 -7.10
N GLY A 303 -10.52 0.82 -7.11
CA GLY A 303 -11.66 1.55 -7.66
C GLY A 303 -11.89 1.30 -9.16
N ILE A 304 -10.81 1.24 -9.95
CA ILE A 304 -10.88 0.95 -11.39
C ILE A 304 -11.38 -0.47 -11.62
N VAL A 305 -10.77 -1.46 -10.96
CA VAL A 305 -11.14 -2.86 -11.17
C VAL A 305 -12.58 -3.13 -10.70
N CYS A 306 -13.00 -2.58 -9.57
CA CYS A 306 -14.36 -2.80 -9.04
C CYS A 306 -15.47 -2.21 -9.91
N ARG A 307 -15.20 -1.13 -10.64
CA ARG A 307 -16.19 -0.47 -11.52
C ARG A 307 -16.12 -0.89 -12.98
N ALA A 308 -15.26 -1.86 -13.33
CA ALA A 308 -15.11 -2.34 -14.69
C ALA A 308 -16.15 -3.44 -15.00
N GLU A 309 -17.38 -3.03 -15.31
CA GLU A 309 -18.52 -3.91 -15.52
C GLU A 309 -18.39 -4.76 -16.77
N GLU A 310 -18.15 -4.15 -17.94
CA GLU A 310 -18.04 -4.88 -19.22
C GLU A 310 -16.86 -5.87 -19.24
N ALA A 311 -15.77 -5.57 -18.51
CA ALA A 311 -14.59 -6.43 -18.42
C ALA A 311 -14.83 -7.73 -17.63
N LEU A 312 -15.86 -7.82 -16.77
CA LEU A 312 -16.17 -8.98 -15.93
C LEU A 312 -16.31 -10.28 -16.74
N VAL A 313 -16.96 -10.19 -17.90
CA VAL A 313 -17.22 -11.35 -18.75
C VAL A 313 -15.94 -11.82 -19.46
N GLN A 314 -15.12 -10.88 -19.92
CA GLN A 314 -13.91 -11.19 -20.68
C GLN A 314 -12.76 -11.67 -19.80
N HIS A 315 -12.67 -11.16 -18.57
CA HIS A 315 -11.56 -11.40 -17.64
C HIS A 315 -11.98 -12.10 -16.35
N SER A 316 -12.92 -13.05 -16.39
CA SER A 316 -13.48 -13.72 -15.22
C SER A 316 -12.43 -14.30 -14.27
N THR A 317 -11.35 -14.90 -14.81
CA THR A 317 -10.23 -15.45 -14.03
C THR A 317 -9.48 -14.34 -13.29
N PHE A 318 -9.19 -13.21 -13.94
CA PHE A 318 -8.54 -12.05 -13.33
C PHE A 318 -9.36 -11.51 -12.16
N PHE A 319 -10.68 -11.33 -12.34
CA PHE A 319 -11.57 -10.87 -11.26
C PHE A 319 -11.65 -11.85 -10.10
N SER A 320 -11.65 -13.17 -10.37
CA SER A 320 -11.61 -14.18 -9.31
C SER A 320 -10.32 -14.10 -8.49
N GLU A 321 -9.17 -13.93 -9.15
CA GLU A 321 -7.88 -13.74 -8.49
C GLU A 321 -7.79 -12.40 -7.76
N PHE A 322 -8.35 -11.32 -8.34
CA PHE A 322 -8.45 -10.02 -7.70
C PHE A 322 -9.23 -10.07 -6.39
N MET A 323 -10.44 -10.68 -6.40
CA MET A 323 -11.22 -10.87 -5.18
C MET A 323 -10.47 -11.69 -4.13
N SER A 324 -9.71 -12.70 -4.55
CA SER A 324 -8.87 -13.48 -3.63
C SER A 324 -7.75 -12.63 -3.03
N THR A 325 -7.16 -11.73 -3.81
CA THR A 325 -6.14 -10.80 -3.35
C THR A 325 -6.72 -9.80 -2.35
N LEU A 326 -7.87 -9.20 -2.65
CA LEU A 326 -8.55 -8.26 -1.74
C LEU A 326 -8.97 -8.92 -0.42
N GLU A 327 -9.49 -10.15 -0.47
CA GLU A 327 -9.84 -10.89 0.74
C GLU A 327 -8.64 -11.02 1.68
N LEU A 328 -7.48 -11.40 1.14
CA LEU A 328 -6.26 -11.50 1.93
C LEU A 328 -5.82 -10.14 2.48
N GLN A 329 -5.89 -9.09 1.66
CA GLN A 329 -5.49 -7.75 2.06
C GLN A 329 -6.41 -7.17 3.16
N LEU A 330 -7.71 -7.32 3.02
CA LEU A 330 -8.68 -6.73 3.94
C LEU A 330 -8.93 -7.64 5.17
N VAL A 331 -9.19 -8.92 4.96
CA VAL A 331 -9.58 -9.85 6.06
C VAL A 331 -8.38 -10.22 6.92
N SER A 332 -7.25 -10.60 6.30
CA SER A 332 -6.06 -11.02 7.07
C SER A 332 -5.38 -9.88 7.80
N SER A 333 -5.51 -8.65 7.30
CA SER A 333 -4.93 -7.47 7.95
C SER A 333 -5.76 -6.95 9.12
N CYS A 334 -7.04 -7.30 9.22
CA CYS A 334 -7.94 -6.88 10.31
C CYS A 334 -8.13 -7.94 11.38
N GLY A 335 -7.90 -9.22 11.06
CA GLY A 335 -8.20 -10.35 11.97
C GLY A 335 -7.01 -10.88 12.77
N ASP A 336 -5.79 -10.46 12.49
CA ASP A 336 -4.58 -10.95 13.14
C ASP A 336 -3.89 -9.83 13.93
N ASP A 337 -3.87 -9.94 15.28
CA ASP A 337 -3.15 -9.03 16.17
C ASP A 337 -1.65 -8.92 15.84
N SER A 338 -1.13 -9.84 15.03
CA SER A 338 0.27 -9.86 14.59
C SER A 338 0.55 -8.94 13.40
N VAL A 339 -0.48 -8.54 12.65
CA VAL A 339 -0.38 -7.56 11.55
C VAL A 339 -0.70 -6.16 12.10
N PRO A 340 -0.06 -5.10 11.62
CA PRO A 340 -0.40 -3.72 12.02
C PRO A 340 -1.79 -3.29 11.49
N GLY A 341 -2.83 -4.08 11.80
CA GLY A 341 -4.19 -3.95 11.27
C GLY A 341 -4.95 -2.75 11.80
N GLY A 342 -4.54 -2.18 12.95
CA GLY A 342 -5.17 -0.97 13.47
C GLY A 342 -5.17 0.19 12.49
N LEU A 343 -4.13 0.28 11.65
CA LEU A 343 -4.01 1.32 10.64
C LEU A 343 -5.04 1.14 9.50
N LEU A 344 -5.30 -0.10 9.11
CA LEU A 344 -6.28 -0.40 8.06
C LEU A 344 -7.71 -0.28 8.59
N ALA A 345 -7.97 -0.70 9.83
CA ALA A 345 -9.28 -0.59 10.45
C ALA A 345 -9.73 0.87 10.55
N ASP A 346 -8.85 1.77 11.00
CA ASP A 346 -9.16 3.21 11.13
C ASP A 346 -9.36 3.90 9.77
N VAL A 347 -8.64 3.44 8.72
CA VAL A 347 -8.70 4.00 7.37
C VAL A 347 -9.88 3.46 6.56
N VAL A 348 -10.29 2.22 6.85
CA VAL A 348 -11.31 1.49 6.09
C VAL A 348 -12.65 1.47 6.83
N THR A 349 -12.76 2.08 8.02
CA THR A 349 -14.01 2.15 8.77
C THR A 349 -15.01 3.14 8.17
N GLY A 350 -16.25 2.72 8.04
CA GLY A 350 -17.36 3.57 7.62
C GLY A 350 -17.64 3.55 6.11
N LYS A 351 -18.41 4.51 5.63
CA LYS A 351 -18.78 4.70 4.20
C LYS A 351 -17.57 5.26 3.41
N ASN A 352 -16.55 4.45 3.17
CA ASN A 352 -15.33 4.86 2.49
C ASN A 352 -15.31 4.45 1.00
N ALA A 353 -14.32 4.93 0.26
CA ALA A 353 -14.19 4.67 -1.18
C ALA A 353 -14.04 3.16 -1.51
N ILE A 354 -13.42 2.36 -0.63
CA ILE A 354 -13.26 0.91 -0.82
C ILE A 354 -14.60 0.20 -0.65
N TYR A 355 -15.38 0.55 0.36
CA TYR A 355 -16.73 0.02 0.53
C TYR A 355 -17.61 0.33 -0.69
N ALA A 356 -17.61 1.59 -1.16
CA ALA A 356 -18.35 2.00 -2.35
C ALA A 356 -17.91 1.25 -3.62
N ALA A 357 -16.59 1.06 -3.80
CA ALA A 357 -16.06 0.30 -4.92
C ALA A 357 -16.47 -1.18 -4.88
N LEU A 358 -16.37 -1.82 -3.72
CA LEU A 358 -16.80 -3.22 -3.54
C LEU A 358 -18.30 -3.40 -3.72
N ARG A 359 -19.11 -2.44 -3.25
CA ARG A 359 -20.55 -2.43 -3.49
C ARG A 359 -20.88 -2.42 -4.98
N ALA A 360 -20.19 -1.55 -5.75
CA ALA A 360 -20.33 -1.52 -7.21
C ALA A 360 -19.94 -2.88 -7.84
N LEU A 361 -18.82 -3.47 -7.43
CA LEU A 361 -18.40 -4.79 -7.92
C LEU A 361 -19.44 -5.87 -7.67
N PHE A 362 -20.00 -5.95 -6.44
CA PHE A 362 -20.99 -6.96 -6.10
C PHE A 362 -22.30 -6.74 -6.86
N LEU A 363 -22.69 -5.49 -7.10
CA LEU A 363 -23.84 -5.13 -7.90
C LEU A 363 -23.67 -5.58 -9.35
N ASN A 364 -22.57 -5.19 -10.00
CA ASN A 364 -22.24 -5.54 -11.38
C ASN A 364 -22.17 -7.08 -11.57
N ILE A 365 -21.58 -7.82 -10.63
CA ILE A 365 -21.53 -9.29 -10.69
C ILE A 365 -22.94 -9.91 -10.49
N ARG A 366 -23.78 -9.35 -9.65
CA ARG A 366 -25.14 -9.83 -9.41
C ARG A 366 -26.03 -9.62 -10.63
N GLU A 367 -26.00 -8.42 -11.21
CA GLU A 367 -26.88 -8.00 -12.31
C GLU A 367 -26.41 -8.48 -13.68
N GLY A 368 -25.12 -8.79 -13.83
CA GLY A 368 -24.58 -9.27 -15.11
C GLY A 368 -25.11 -10.68 -15.47
N ASP A 369 -25.97 -10.77 -16.48
CA ASP A 369 -26.58 -12.04 -16.94
C ASP A 369 -25.53 -13.03 -17.47
N SER A 370 -24.47 -12.52 -18.11
CA SER A 370 -23.39 -13.32 -18.73
C SER A 370 -22.23 -13.62 -17.81
N VAL A 371 -22.29 -13.23 -16.54
CA VAL A 371 -21.20 -13.44 -15.57
C VAL A 371 -21.16 -14.90 -15.10
N ASP A 372 -19.95 -15.49 -15.11
CA ASP A 372 -19.69 -16.88 -14.71
C ASP A 372 -20.22 -17.16 -13.29
N THR A 373 -20.92 -18.28 -13.13
CA THR A 373 -21.47 -18.75 -11.85
C THR A 373 -20.39 -18.90 -10.77
N ARG A 374 -19.16 -19.30 -11.16
CA ARG A 374 -18.02 -19.40 -10.23
C ARG A 374 -17.62 -18.02 -9.71
N LEU A 375 -17.64 -16.99 -10.57
CA LEU A 375 -17.34 -15.63 -10.19
C LEU A 375 -18.40 -15.10 -9.23
N LYS A 376 -19.70 -15.38 -9.48
CA LYS A 376 -20.81 -15.06 -8.58
C LYS A 376 -20.65 -15.71 -7.20
N ALA A 377 -20.27 -16.99 -7.16
CA ALA A 377 -20.00 -17.69 -5.90
C ALA A 377 -18.81 -17.11 -5.14
N ARG A 378 -17.76 -16.71 -5.86
CA ARG A 378 -16.56 -16.06 -5.27
C ARG A 378 -16.90 -14.69 -4.67
N ALA A 379 -17.70 -13.90 -5.37
CA ALA A 379 -18.16 -12.59 -4.90
C ALA A 379 -19.02 -12.71 -3.64
N LEU A 380 -19.93 -13.71 -3.60
CA LEU A 380 -20.74 -13.98 -2.42
C LEU A 380 -19.87 -14.35 -1.21
N HIS A 381 -18.88 -15.22 -1.41
CA HIS A 381 -17.93 -15.59 -0.35
C HIS A 381 -17.16 -14.38 0.19
N LEU A 382 -16.61 -13.54 -0.69
CA LEU A 382 -15.91 -12.32 -0.28
C LEU A 382 -16.83 -11.37 0.50
N LYS A 383 -18.08 -11.18 0.01
CA LYS A 383 -19.08 -10.37 0.67
C LYS A 383 -19.34 -10.86 2.11
N GLU A 384 -19.57 -12.17 2.29
CA GLU A 384 -19.78 -12.78 3.61
C GLU A 384 -18.58 -12.59 4.54
N GLN A 385 -17.36 -12.78 4.04
CA GLN A 385 -16.13 -12.57 4.83
C GLN A 385 -15.99 -11.12 5.29
N LEU A 386 -16.21 -10.15 4.41
CA LEU A 386 -16.13 -8.73 4.75
C LEU A 386 -17.24 -8.31 5.74
N THR A 387 -18.44 -8.83 5.56
CA THR A 387 -19.54 -8.60 6.53
C THR A 387 -19.18 -9.14 7.91
N ASN A 388 -18.62 -10.35 7.99
CA ASN A 388 -18.27 -10.98 9.27
C ASN A 388 -17.09 -10.29 9.98
N VAL A 389 -16.08 -9.84 9.25
CA VAL A 389 -14.83 -9.30 9.83
C VAL A 389 -14.95 -7.78 10.05
N MET A 390 -15.53 -7.05 9.11
CA MET A 390 -15.58 -5.58 9.12
C MET A 390 -16.94 -5.02 9.55
N GLY A 391 -17.98 -5.87 9.67
CA GLY A 391 -19.34 -5.42 9.94
C GLY A 391 -19.96 -4.62 8.79
N TRP A 392 -19.40 -4.73 7.56
CA TRP A 392 -19.93 -4.01 6.42
C TRP A 392 -21.22 -4.65 5.92
N ASP A 393 -22.29 -3.87 5.84
CA ASP A 393 -23.55 -4.31 5.27
C ASP A 393 -23.61 -3.99 3.77
N PHE A 394 -23.57 -5.04 2.95
CA PHE A 394 -23.81 -4.98 1.51
C PHE A 394 -25.21 -5.49 1.16
N GLY A 395 -26.20 -5.28 2.02
CA GLY A 395 -27.58 -5.69 1.82
C GLY A 395 -28.17 -5.23 0.48
N PRO A 396 -29.35 -5.75 0.06
CA PRO A 396 -30.10 -5.16 -1.03
C PRO A 396 -30.40 -3.71 -0.65
N ASP A 397 -30.24 -2.82 -1.61
CA ASP A 397 -30.55 -1.41 -1.42
C ASP A 397 -31.93 -1.27 -0.77
N GLU A 398 -31.98 -0.99 0.52
CA GLU A 398 -32.81 0.12 0.90
C GLU A 398 -32.21 1.27 0.08
N ALA A 399 -32.93 1.69 -0.96
CA ALA A 399 -32.63 2.93 -1.63
C ALA A 399 -32.21 3.87 -0.52
N GLU A 400 -30.93 4.29 -0.50
CA GLU A 400 -30.60 5.47 0.25
C GLU A 400 -31.65 6.44 -0.30
N GLU A 401 -32.75 6.59 0.42
CA GLU A 401 -33.43 7.85 0.41
C GLU A 401 -32.25 8.77 0.62
N ASP A 402 -31.74 9.30 -0.53
CA ASP A 402 -30.94 10.47 -0.46
C ASP A 402 -31.64 11.24 0.64
N GLU A 403 -31.03 11.35 1.84
CA GLU A 403 -31.32 12.46 2.69
C GLU A 403 -31.03 13.63 1.75
N VAL A 404 -32.03 13.90 0.92
CA VAL A 404 -32.22 15.17 0.27
C VAL A 404 -32.13 16.05 1.48
N GLU A 405 -30.89 16.55 1.70
CA GLU A 405 -30.70 17.57 2.68
C GLU A 405 -31.86 18.49 2.47
N SER A 406 -32.86 18.39 3.35
CA SER A 406 -33.94 19.37 3.50
C SER A 406 -33.26 20.61 4.06
N GLY A 407 -32.17 21.00 3.41
CA GLY A 407 -31.37 22.16 3.67
C GLY A 407 -31.75 23.26 2.68
N GLU A 408 -31.42 24.46 3.03
CA GLU A 408 -31.62 25.75 2.37
C GLU A 408 -31.27 25.80 0.86
N TYR A 409 -30.74 24.71 0.28
CA TYR A 409 -30.30 24.52 -1.12
C TYR A 409 -31.07 23.45 -1.91
N ALA A 410 -32.20 22.94 -1.38
CA ALA A 410 -33.04 22.03 -2.16
C ALA A 410 -33.58 22.76 -3.42
N PRO A 411 -33.52 22.17 -4.63
CA PRO A 411 -34.03 22.82 -5.83
C PRO A 411 -35.53 23.06 -5.71
N VAL A 412 -35.92 24.34 -5.68
CA VAL A 412 -37.32 24.74 -5.65
C VAL A 412 -37.86 24.69 -7.07
N ILE A 413 -38.84 23.85 -7.34
CA ILE A 413 -39.61 23.87 -8.59
C ILE A 413 -40.46 25.14 -8.58
N VAL A 414 -40.08 26.14 -9.38
CA VAL A 414 -40.90 27.36 -9.57
C VAL A 414 -41.87 27.09 -10.71
N GLU A 415 -43.13 26.89 -10.42
CA GLU A 415 -44.21 26.94 -11.42
C GLU A 415 -44.38 28.39 -11.87
N LEU A 416 -44.05 28.67 -13.15
CA LEU A 416 -44.30 29.96 -13.76
C LEU A 416 -45.82 30.08 -14.00
N PRO A 417 -46.50 31.15 -13.54
CA PRO A 417 -47.88 31.38 -13.84
C PRO A 417 -48.02 31.65 -15.35
N GLY A 418 -48.97 30.90 -15.98
CA GLY A 418 -49.29 31.00 -17.40
C GLY A 418 -49.96 32.32 -17.84
#